data_e99ea32e6986ee6efb7fc2fb46885881
#
_entry.id   e99ea32e6986ee6efb7fc2fb46885881
#
_cell.length_a   1.000
_cell.length_b   1.000
_cell.length_c   1.000
_cell.angle_alpha   90.00
_cell.angle_beta   90.00
_cell.angle_gamma   90.00
#
_symmetry.space_group_name_H-M   'P 1'
#
loop_
_entity.id
_entity.type
_entity.pdbx_description
1 polymer ?
#
loop_
_entity_poly.entity_id
_entity_poly.type
_entity_poly.pdbx_seq_one_letter_code
_entity_poly.pdbx_strand_id
1 'polypeptide(L)'
;MSLTVTAELKGLAREGSLSLDEFITCIRLSLPCAWQVVEGLADALRSQPSLVHAIHAPGHMEDEQRGQLLRLMASSSMRTAVERHYGLRFEFQNCHKTAAFRPEAVGSEEHLHFVSPEAQILAQAPELVDC
;
A
#
# COMPACT_ATOMS: atom_id res chain seq x y z
N MET A 1 11.62 3.58 11.98
CA MET A 1 10.50 3.68 12.95
C MET A 1 9.31 2.86 12.45
N SER A 2 8.72 2.07 13.32
CA SER A 2 7.55 1.27 13.01
C SER A 2 6.27 2.00 13.43
N LEU A 3 5.25 1.26 13.82
CA LEU A 3 3.99 1.85 14.25
C LEU A 3 4.10 2.54 15.61
N THR A 4 3.39 3.63 15.79
CA THR A 4 3.18 4.26 17.10
C THR A 4 2.03 3.54 17.79
N VAL A 5 2.33 2.83 18.86
CA VAL A 5 1.38 1.94 19.53
C VAL A 5 1.16 2.39 20.97
N THR A 6 -0.10 2.61 21.34
CA THR A 6 -0.49 2.95 22.71
C THR A 6 -0.50 1.70 23.61
N ALA A 7 -0.45 1.89 24.93
CA ALA A 7 -0.58 0.79 25.86
C ALA A 7 -1.95 0.08 25.74
N GLU A 8 -3.00 0.85 25.48
CA GLU A 8 -4.35 0.31 25.26
C GLU A 8 -4.38 -0.61 24.03
N LEU A 9 -3.80 -0.16 22.93
CA LEU A 9 -3.76 -0.95 21.69
C LEU A 9 -2.97 -2.25 21.89
N LYS A 10 -1.86 -2.19 22.62
CA LYS A 10 -1.10 -3.39 22.99
C LYS A 10 -1.93 -4.37 23.82
N GLY A 11 -2.72 -3.86 24.76
CA GLY A 11 -3.62 -4.68 25.56
C GLY A 11 -4.63 -5.43 24.70
N LEU A 12 -5.27 -4.71 23.76
CA LEU A 12 -6.22 -5.31 22.81
C LEU A 12 -5.55 -6.41 21.97
N ALA A 13 -4.34 -6.14 21.49
CA ALA A 13 -3.60 -7.12 20.70
C ALA A 13 -3.25 -8.37 21.51
N ARG A 14 -2.84 -8.23 22.77
CA ARG A 14 -2.54 -9.37 23.65
C ARG A 14 -3.77 -10.22 23.94
N GLU A 15 -4.93 -9.60 24.02
CA GLU A 15 -6.20 -10.29 24.27
C GLU A 15 -6.81 -10.90 23.01
N GLY A 16 -6.24 -10.62 21.86
CA GLY A 16 -6.82 -11.06 20.58
C GLY A 16 -8.10 -10.31 20.20
N SER A 17 -8.29 -9.12 20.77
CA SER A 17 -9.51 -8.31 20.60
C SER A 17 -9.30 -7.11 19.68
N LEU A 18 -8.15 -7.02 19.01
CA LEU A 18 -7.85 -5.92 18.09
C LEU A 18 -8.73 -6.01 16.85
N SER A 19 -9.52 -4.96 16.61
CA SER A 19 -10.37 -4.89 15.41
C SER A 19 -9.57 -4.39 14.20
N LEU A 20 -10.11 -4.64 13.00
CA LEU A 20 -9.55 -4.10 11.77
C LEU A 20 -9.50 -2.59 11.82
N ASP A 21 -10.59 -1.94 12.24
CA ASP A 21 -10.66 -0.47 12.29
C ASP A 21 -9.63 0.13 13.23
N GLU A 22 -9.38 -0.48 14.38
CA GLU A 22 -8.36 -0.03 15.31
C GLU A 22 -6.96 -0.16 14.71
N PHE A 23 -6.69 -1.25 14.00
CA PHE A 23 -5.41 -1.44 13.33
C PHE A 23 -5.23 -0.45 12.18
N ILE A 24 -6.27 -0.23 11.38
CA ILE A 24 -6.27 0.76 10.29
C ILE A 24 -5.99 2.17 10.82
N THR A 25 -6.63 2.55 11.93
CA THR A 25 -6.38 3.84 12.56
C THR A 25 -4.93 3.97 13.00
N CYS A 26 -4.35 2.92 13.56
CA CYS A 26 -2.94 2.89 13.95
C CYS A 26 -2.02 3.08 12.73
N ILE A 27 -2.28 2.38 11.64
CA ILE A 27 -1.51 2.50 10.39
C ILE A 27 -1.59 3.93 9.85
N ARG A 28 -2.80 4.47 9.75
CA ARG A 28 -3.03 5.81 9.22
C ARG A 28 -2.28 6.88 10.01
N LEU A 29 -2.31 6.80 11.33
CA LEU A 29 -1.65 7.79 12.20
C LEU A 29 -0.13 7.61 12.22
N SER A 30 0.34 6.38 12.08
CA SER A 30 1.78 6.06 12.14
C SER A 30 2.49 6.28 10.80
N LEU A 31 1.82 6.05 9.69
CA LEU A 31 2.37 6.11 8.33
C LEU A 31 1.53 7.03 7.44
N PRO A 32 1.42 8.33 7.78
CA PRO A 32 0.50 9.24 7.08
C PRO A 32 0.83 9.42 5.60
N CYS A 33 2.09 9.40 5.21
CA CYS A 33 2.48 9.53 3.79
C CYS A 33 2.07 8.31 2.99
N ALA A 34 2.29 7.12 3.53
CA ALA A 34 1.87 5.87 2.89
C ALA A 34 0.35 5.79 2.81
N TRP A 35 -0.33 6.23 3.87
CA TRP A 35 -1.80 6.27 3.88
C TRP A 35 -2.36 7.14 2.77
N GLN A 36 -1.77 8.33 2.54
CA GLN A 36 -2.20 9.23 1.47
C GLN A 36 -2.11 8.56 0.09
N VAL A 37 -1.09 7.75 -0.14
CA VAL A 37 -0.94 7.04 -1.41
C VAL A 37 -2.04 6.00 -1.60
N VAL A 38 -2.26 5.14 -0.62
CA VAL A 38 -3.27 4.07 -0.75
C VAL A 38 -4.69 4.65 -0.81
N GLU A 39 -4.96 5.69 -0.02
CA GLU A 39 -6.25 6.39 -0.06
C GLU A 39 -6.49 7.06 -1.41
N GLY A 40 -5.47 7.71 -1.97
CA GLY A 40 -5.55 8.34 -3.29
C GLY A 40 -5.85 7.33 -4.39
N LEU A 41 -5.23 6.15 -4.34
CA LEU A 41 -5.50 5.08 -5.29
C LEU A 41 -6.93 4.54 -5.14
N ALA A 42 -7.37 4.34 -3.91
CA ALA A 42 -8.74 3.88 -3.64
C ALA A 42 -9.77 4.91 -4.12
N ASP A 43 -9.50 6.20 -3.89
CA ASP A 43 -10.38 7.29 -4.35
C ASP A 43 -10.44 7.37 -5.87
N ALA A 44 -9.31 7.18 -6.56
CA ALA A 44 -9.28 7.16 -8.02
C ALA A 44 -10.18 6.07 -8.58
N LEU A 45 -10.12 4.87 -8.01
CA LEU A 45 -10.97 3.75 -8.44
C LEU A 45 -12.43 3.99 -8.08
N ARG A 46 -12.71 4.59 -6.93
CA ARG A 46 -14.07 4.91 -6.50
C ARG A 46 -14.71 5.96 -7.42
N SER A 47 -13.93 6.96 -7.83
CA SER A 47 -14.41 8.07 -8.67
C SER A 47 -14.61 7.69 -10.12
N GLN A 48 -13.95 6.65 -10.60
CA GLN A 48 -13.98 6.23 -11.99
C GLN A 48 -14.32 4.72 -12.10
N PRO A 49 -15.61 4.38 -12.06
CA PRO A 49 -16.04 2.97 -12.07
C PRO A 49 -15.55 2.15 -13.25
N SER A 50 -15.20 2.80 -14.38
CA SER A 50 -14.65 2.14 -15.54
C SER A 50 -13.21 1.68 -15.39
N LEU A 51 -12.45 2.24 -14.42
CA LEU A 51 -11.08 1.83 -14.16
C LEU A 51 -11.08 0.53 -13.36
N VAL A 52 -10.22 -0.41 -13.78
CA VAL A 52 -10.02 -1.67 -13.04
C VAL A 52 -8.77 -1.62 -12.17
N HIS A 53 -7.87 -0.67 -12.44
CA HIS A 53 -6.67 -0.46 -11.63
C HIS A 53 -6.25 1.01 -11.68
N ALA A 54 -5.42 1.41 -10.70
CA ALA A 54 -4.81 2.72 -10.62
C ALA A 54 -3.36 2.58 -10.17
N ILE A 55 -2.48 3.45 -10.67
CA ILE A 55 -1.05 3.39 -10.37
C ILE A 55 -0.59 4.74 -9.84
N HIS A 56 0.19 4.71 -8.76
CA HIS A 56 0.93 5.84 -8.22
C HIS A 56 2.40 5.63 -8.54
N ALA A 57 2.96 6.45 -9.43
CA ALA A 57 4.34 6.36 -9.90
C ALA A 57 4.96 7.77 -9.96
N PRO A 58 5.30 8.35 -8.79
CA PRO A 58 5.86 9.70 -8.74
C PRO A 58 7.25 9.75 -9.36
N GLY A 59 7.59 10.89 -9.97
CA GLY A 59 8.92 11.13 -10.51
C GLY A 59 9.99 11.33 -9.44
N HIS A 60 9.58 11.79 -8.27
CA HIS A 60 10.44 11.96 -7.10
C HIS A 60 9.64 11.70 -5.84
N MET A 61 10.30 11.11 -4.85
CA MET A 61 9.70 10.82 -3.56
C MET A 61 10.73 11.02 -2.46
N GLU A 62 10.36 11.75 -1.43
CA GLU A 62 11.22 11.97 -0.27
C GLU A 62 11.49 10.64 0.47
N ASP A 63 12.64 10.57 1.13
CA ASP A 63 13.06 9.34 1.85
C ASP A 63 12.03 8.89 2.88
N GLU A 64 11.41 9.81 3.60
CA GLU A 64 10.38 9.48 4.58
C GLU A 64 9.15 8.86 3.90
N GLN A 65 8.74 9.40 2.78
CA GLN A 65 7.60 8.86 2.01
C GLN A 65 7.88 7.45 1.52
N ARG A 66 9.08 7.23 0.93
CA ARG A 66 9.51 5.90 0.49
C ARG A 66 9.57 4.92 1.64
N GLY A 67 10.15 5.35 2.76
CA GLY A 67 10.29 4.51 3.94
C GLY A 67 8.93 4.07 4.49
N GLN A 68 7.95 4.97 4.52
CA GLN A 68 6.61 4.62 4.97
C GLN A 68 5.93 3.65 4.01
N LEU A 69 6.02 3.88 2.71
CA LEU A 69 5.45 2.97 1.71
C LEU A 69 6.08 1.59 1.79
N LEU A 70 7.39 1.53 1.90
CA LEU A 70 8.09 0.25 2.02
C LEU A 70 7.65 -0.50 3.28
N ARG A 71 7.56 0.18 4.42
CA ARG A 71 7.10 -0.44 5.66
C ARG A 71 5.68 -0.98 5.54
N LEU A 72 4.78 -0.22 4.92
CA LEU A 72 3.40 -0.66 4.73
C LEU A 72 3.32 -1.86 3.79
N MET A 73 3.94 -1.77 2.63
CA MET A 73 3.80 -2.78 1.57
C MET A 73 4.57 -4.06 1.84
N ALA A 74 5.69 -3.98 2.56
CA ALA A 74 6.48 -5.16 2.91
C ALA A 74 5.90 -5.93 4.09
N SER A 75 5.00 -5.34 4.87
CA SER A 75 4.35 -6.00 6.00
C SER A 75 3.09 -6.71 5.52
N SER A 76 3.08 -8.04 5.59
CA SER A 76 1.90 -8.83 5.21
C SER A 76 0.67 -8.45 6.04
N SER A 77 0.84 -8.22 7.35
CA SER A 77 -0.27 -7.86 8.23
C SER A 77 -0.84 -6.49 7.90
N MET A 78 0.01 -5.49 7.66
CA MET A 78 -0.45 -4.15 7.33
C MET A 78 -1.04 -4.08 5.92
N ARG A 79 -0.37 -4.67 4.94
CA ARG A 79 -0.88 -4.68 3.57
C ARG A 79 -2.24 -5.38 3.48
N THR A 80 -2.37 -6.56 4.11
CA THR A 80 -3.63 -7.29 4.14
C THR A 80 -4.74 -6.49 4.81
N ALA A 81 -4.43 -5.79 5.90
CA ALA A 81 -5.41 -4.94 6.59
C ALA A 81 -5.93 -3.83 5.68
N VAL A 82 -5.03 -3.14 4.98
CA VAL A 82 -5.39 -2.05 4.07
C VAL A 82 -6.19 -2.59 2.87
N GLU A 83 -5.79 -3.74 2.34
CA GLU A 83 -6.54 -4.41 1.27
C GLU A 83 -7.96 -4.75 1.70
N ARG A 84 -8.14 -5.27 2.90
CA ARG A 84 -9.46 -5.58 3.45
C ARG A 84 -10.28 -4.33 3.70
N HIS A 85 -9.65 -3.27 4.18
CA HIS A 85 -10.31 -2.00 4.46
C HIS A 85 -10.93 -1.38 3.20
N TYR A 86 -10.21 -1.41 2.08
CA TYR A 86 -10.68 -0.82 0.83
C TYR A 86 -11.35 -1.82 -0.11
N GLY A 87 -11.23 -3.12 0.13
CA GLY A 87 -11.71 -4.14 -0.79
C GLY A 87 -10.93 -4.15 -2.10
N LEU A 88 -9.64 -3.88 -2.04
CA LEU A 88 -8.75 -3.78 -3.19
C LEU A 88 -7.50 -4.64 -2.98
N ARG A 89 -6.81 -4.96 -4.06
CA ARG A 89 -5.49 -5.57 -4.02
C ARG A 89 -4.44 -4.48 -4.25
N PHE A 90 -3.43 -4.41 -3.38
CA PHE A 90 -2.31 -3.50 -3.56
C PHE A 90 -1.07 -4.27 -3.97
N GLU A 91 -0.35 -3.73 -4.95
CA GLU A 91 0.94 -4.26 -5.39
C GLU A 91 1.98 -3.15 -5.32
N PHE A 92 3.24 -3.53 -5.12
CA PHE A 92 4.32 -2.58 -4.91
C PHE A 92 5.54 -2.98 -5.73
N GLN A 93 6.18 -1.99 -6.35
CA GLN A 93 7.29 -2.24 -7.26
C GLN A 93 8.30 -1.11 -7.11
N ASN A 94 9.57 -1.47 -7.07
CA ASN A 94 10.67 -0.48 -7.12
C ASN A 94 10.66 0.55 -6.01
N CYS A 95 10.25 0.19 -4.80
CA CYS A 95 10.24 1.05 -3.62
C CYS A 95 9.37 2.31 -3.72
N HIS A 96 8.80 2.62 -4.87
CA HIS A 96 8.01 3.84 -5.04
C HIS A 96 6.74 3.66 -5.86
N LYS A 97 6.68 2.65 -6.73
CA LYS A 97 5.52 2.45 -7.60
C LYS A 97 4.50 1.55 -6.89
N THR A 98 3.32 2.09 -6.65
CA THR A 98 2.23 1.40 -5.97
C THR A 98 1.04 1.30 -6.92
N ALA A 99 0.38 0.15 -6.96
CA ALA A 99 -0.83 -0.04 -7.75
C ALA A 99 -1.94 -0.62 -6.91
N ALA A 100 -3.18 -0.23 -7.22
CA ALA A 100 -4.38 -0.82 -6.66
C ALA A 100 -5.18 -1.46 -7.77
N PHE A 101 -5.65 -2.67 -7.53
CA PHE A 101 -6.47 -3.44 -8.47
C PHE A 101 -7.79 -3.80 -7.83
N ARG A 102 -8.89 -3.67 -8.58
CA ARG A 102 -10.17 -4.22 -8.13
C ARG A 102 -10.05 -5.75 -8.02
N PRO A 103 -10.84 -6.40 -7.17
CA PRO A 103 -10.77 -7.87 -7.02
C PRO A 103 -10.92 -8.61 -8.34
N GLU A 104 -11.80 -8.16 -9.23
CA GLU A 104 -12.02 -8.77 -10.53
C GLU A 104 -10.86 -8.57 -11.51
N ALA A 105 -9.96 -7.62 -11.24
CA ALA A 105 -8.78 -7.38 -12.06
C ALA A 105 -7.57 -8.21 -11.62
N VAL A 106 -7.63 -8.87 -10.47
CA VAL A 106 -6.55 -9.75 -10.00
C VAL A 106 -6.45 -10.95 -10.93
N GLY A 107 -5.25 -11.18 -11.48
CA GLY A 107 -5.03 -12.21 -12.48
C GLY A 107 -5.26 -11.74 -13.92
N SER A 108 -5.69 -10.50 -14.12
CA SER A 108 -5.81 -9.90 -15.44
C SER A 108 -4.44 -9.68 -16.09
N GLU A 109 -4.43 -9.38 -17.37
CA GLU A 109 -3.19 -9.08 -18.09
C GLU A 109 -2.44 -7.90 -17.46
N GLU A 110 -3.17 -6.83 -17.09
CA GLU A 110 -2.60 -5.66 -16.44
C GLU A 110 -1.98 -5.99 -15.08
N HIS A 111 -2.65 -6.79 -14.28
CA HIS A 111 -2.13 -7.21 -12.98
C HIS A 111 -0.89 -8.09 -13.13
N LEU A 112 -0.95 -9.10 -13.99
CA LEU A 112 0.17 -10.02 -14.21
C LEU A 112 1.38 -9.29 -14.79
N HIS A 113 1.16 -8.30 -15.65
CA HIS A 113 2.23 -7.45 -16.16
C HIS A 113 2.88 -6.63 -15.04
N PHE A 114 2.08 -5.98 -14.19
CA PHE A 114 2.62 -5.16 -13.09
C PHE A 114 3.50 -5.95 -12.15
N VAL A 115 3.13 -7.19 -11.83
CA VAL A 115 3.88 -8.04 -10.90
C VAL A 115 4.96 -8.89 -11.58
N SER A 116 5.17 -8.72 -12.88
CA SER A 116 6.12 -9.52 -13.64
C SER A 116 7.57 -9.11 -13.36
N PRO A 117 8.53 -10.05 -13.49
CA PRO A 117 9.95 -9.71 -13.41
C PRO A 117 10.37 -8.69 -14.46
N GLU A 118 9.81 -8.79 -15.67
CA GLU A 118 10.11 -7.87 -16.77
C GLU A 118 9.73 -6.43 -16.41
N ALA A 119 8.54 -6.24 -15.84
CA ALA A 119 8.09 -4.91 -15.41
C ALA A 119 8.98 -4.36 -14.30
N GLN A 120 9.42 -5.20 -13.37
CA GLN A 120 10.34 -4.80 -12.30
C GLN A 120 11.67 -4.28 -12.88
N ILE A 121 12.20 -4.94 -13.89
CA ILE A 121 13.46 -4.53 -14.54
C ILE A 121 13.28 -3.26 -15.34
N LEU A 122 12.20 -3.17 -16.12
CA LEU A 122 11.95 -2.02 -17.00
C LEU A 122 11.51 -0.77 -16.23
N ALA A 123 11.04 -0.91 -15.01
CA ALA A 123 10.54 0.19 -14.19
C ALA A 123 11.62 0.81 -13.28
N GLN A 124 12.90 0.76 -13.69
CA GLN A 124 14.01 1.31 -12.88
C GLN A 124 14.22 2.82 -13.06
N ALA A 125 13.26 3.52 -13.61
CA ALA A 125 13.32 4.97 -13.76
C ALA A 125 12.27 5.64 -12.87
N PRO A 126 12.64 6.63 -12.03
CA PRO A 126 14.00 7.10 -11.81
C PRO A 126 14.87 6.07 -11.09
N GLU A 127 16.16 6.11 -11.31
CA GLU A 127 17.08 5.27 -10.57
C GLU A 127 17.04 5.63 -9.09
N LEU A 128 16.79 4.62 -8.25
CA LEU A 128 16.74 4.78 -6.81
C LEU A 128 17.95 4.08 -6.20
N VAL A 129 18.94 4.90 -5.83
CA VAL A 129 20.24 4.39 -5.37
C VAL A 129 20.14 3.75 -3.99
N ASP A 130 19.25 4.24 -3.13
CA ASP A 130 19.14 3.84 -1.73
C ASP A 130 17.88 3.01 -1.44
N CYS A 131 17.41 2.29 -2.42
CA CYS A 131 16.16 1.56 -2.27
C CYS A 131 16.34 0.04 -2.14
#